data_8844186d6a7c4485acc12e4e9978820e
#
_entry.id   8844186d6a7c4485acc12e4e9978820e
#
_cell.length_a   1.000
_cell.length_b   1.000
_cell.length_c   1.000
_cell.angle_alpha   90.00
_cell.angle_beta   90.00
_cell.angle_gamma   90.00
#
_symmetry.space_group_name_H-M   'P 1'
#
loop_
_entity.id
_entity.type
_entity.pdbx_description
1 polymer ?
#
loop_
_entity_poly.entity_id
_entity_poly.type
_entity_poly.pdbx_seq_one_letter_code
_entity_poly.pdbx_strand_id
1 'polypeptide(L)'
;DCCPESWIGDGFEDCEDQAYGCDLTCYDNDGGDCGTGCEPGDVNCDGSIDVVDVVNMVNAIINGNDLDGGDINGDGSLDVVDVVLLVNYIIDGGARAMDADSATMTIADNSLRLSADGYIGGVQMTLSHGNGFELNLTNNAMVSEYKTTGTSTMLVVVVPEEELIFTANQSFEVVDMIIANSEGEIEVNTVSEFGITTAYPNPFNPSTTVSLNVPSADFVSVK
;
A
#
# COMPACT_ATOMS: atom_id res chain seq x y z
N ASP A 1 18.41 -33.84 26.29
CA ASP A 1 17.11 -34.48 26.50
C ASP A 1 16.48 -34.72 25.12
N CYS A 2 15.86 -35.91 24.95
CA CYS A 2 15.30 -36.27 23.65
C CYS A 2 13.84 -35.87 23.66
N CYS A 3 13.48 -34.87 22.83
CA CYS A 3 12.10 -34.52 22.56
C CYS A 3 11.46 -35.59 21.68
N PRO A 4 10.17 -35.88 21.83
CA PRO A 4 9.44 -36.75 20.91
C PRO A 4 9.36 -36.10 19.51
N GLU A 5 9.66 -36.87 18.46
CA GLU A 5 9.52 -36.39 17.06
C GLU A 5 8.07 -35.96 16.72
N SER A 6 7.11 -36.44 17.51
CA SER A 6 5.70 -36.08 17.34
C SER A 6 5.32 -34.65 17.80
N TRP A 7 6.26 -33.96 18.41
CA TRP A 7 6.11 -32.58 18.84
C TRP A 7 6.53 -31.60 17.75
N ILE A 8 7.31 -32.07 16.76
CA ILE A 8 7.71 -31.23 15.62
C ILE A 8 6.49 -30.88 14.76
N GLY A 9 6.08 -29.60 14.72
CA GLY A 9 4.97 -29.13 13.91
C GLY A 9 3.59 -29.57 14.42
N ASP A 10 3.40 -29.70 15.74
CA ASP A 10 2.16 -30.15 16.34
C ASP A 10 1.20 -29.02 16.77
N GLY A 11 1.59 -27.77 16.51
CA GLY A 11 0.85 -26.56 16.84
C GLY A 11 1.15 -26.00 18.23
N PHE A 12 2.18 -26.51 18.92
CA PHE A 12 2.71 -25.97 20.18
C PHE A 12 4.18 -25.61 20.00
N GLU A 13 4.57 -24.46 20.52
CA GLU A 13 5.95 -23.97 20.46
C GLU A 13 6.84 -24.75 21.45
N ASP A 14 7.77 -25.55 20.95
CA ASP A 14 8.80 -26.24 21.72
C ASP A 14 10.18 -25.61 21.43
N CYS A 15 10.33 -24.35 21.82
CA CYS A 15 11.47 -23.48 21.53
C CYS A 15 12.45 -23.36 22.71
N GLU A 16 13.54 -22.60 22.54
CA GLU A 16 14.45 -22.26 23.65
C GLU A 16 13.66 -21.71 24.86
N ASP A 17 14.06 -22.08 26.06
CA ASP A 17 13.48 -21.61 27.35
C ASP A 17 12.05 -22.09 27.68
N GLN A 18 11.50 -23.10 27.02
CA GLN A 18 10.19 -23.66 27.36
C GLN A 18 10.17 -24.47 28.66
N ALA A 19 9.00 -24.49 29.31
CA ALA A 19 8.80 -24.99 30.66
C ALA A 19 9.14 -26.49 30.89
N TYR A 20 9.26 -27.27 29.80
CA TYR A 20 9.57 -28.70 29.85
C TYR A 20 10.96 -29.04 29.34
N GLY A 21 11.79 -28.02 29.00
CA GLY A 21 13.20 -28.23 28.65
C GLY A 21 13.38 -28.94 27.30
N CYS A 22 12.41 -28.88 26.43
CA CYS A 22 12.49 -29.34 25.05
C CYS A 22 12.82 -28.15 24.17
N ASP A 23 13.80 -28.27 23.30
CA ASP A 23 14.20 -27.28 22.31
C ASP A 23 14.27 -27.95 20.95
N LEU A 24 13.30 -27.68 20.11
CA LEU A 24 13.15 -28.20 18.75
C LEU A 24 13.50 -27.17 17.68
N THR A 25 14.10 -26.03 18.04
CA THR A 25 14.51 -24.98 17.11
C THR A 25 15.43 -25.49 16.00
N CYS A 26 16.26 -26.54 16.27
CA CYS A 26 17.12 -27.18 15.27
C CYS A 26 16.36 -28.04 14.24
N TYR A 27 15.07 -28.30 14.41
CA TYR A 27 14.23 -29.07 13.51
C TYR A 27 13.29 -28.16 12.71
N ASP A 28 13.86 -27.25 11.93
CA ASP A 28 13.11 -26.27 11.12
C ASP A 28 12.19 -25.38 11.98
N ASN A 29 12.77 -24.85 13.10
CA ASN A 29 12.04 -24.09 14.09
C ASN A 29 10.78 -24.83 14.59
N ASP A 30 10.98 -26.09 15.00
CA ASP A 30 9.89 -26.95 15.47
C ASP A 30 8.80 -27.18 14.39
N GLY A 31 9.25 -27.44 13.15
CA GLY A 31 8.33 -27.58 12.02
C GLY A 31 7.58 -26.29 11.67
N GLY A 32 8.05 -25.15 12.16
CA GLY A 32 7.45 -23.83 12.00
C GLY A 32 6.63 -23.34 13.20
N ASP A 33 6.47 -24.16 14.26
CA ASP A 33 5.69 -23.79 15.45
C ASP A 33 6.45 -22.79 16.33
N CYS A 34 7.78 -22.89 16.43
CA CYS A 34 8.60 -21.79 16.91
C CYS A 34 8.64 -20.74 15.81
N GLY A 35 7.84 -19.73 15.88
CA GLY A 35 7.87 -18.64 14.90
C GLY A 35 9.31 -18.32 14.47
N THR A 36 9.52 -17.68 13.37
CA THR A 36 10.87 -17.42 12.80
C THR A 36 11.84 -16.75 13.77
N GLY A 37 11.38 -16.44 15.00
CA GLY A 37 12.17 -15.78 16.04
C GLY A 37 12.49 -14.32 15.69
N CYS A 38 11.91 -13.80 14.62
CA CYS A 38 12.13 -12.43 14.20
C CYS A 38 11.15 -11.51 14.94
N GLU A 39 11.64 -10.38 15.38
CA GLU A 39 10.79 -9.32 15.92
C GLU A 39 9.81 -8.85 14.82
N PRO A 40 8.55 -8.52 15.18
CA PRO A 40 7.62 -7.94 14.21
C PRO A 40 8.24 -6.72 13.51
N GLY A 41 8.31 -6.76 12.18
CA GLY A 41 8.96 -5.74 11.37
C GLY A 41 10.40 -6.07 10.94
N ASP A 42 11.09 -7.02 11.61
CA ASP A 42 12.34 -7.62 11.12
C ASP A 42 11.99 -8.83 10.24
N VAL A 43 11.51 -8.57 9.04
CA VAL A 43 10.98 -9.63 8.16
C VAL A 43 12.06 -10.44 7.44
N ASN A 44 13.32 -10.00 7.51
CA ASN A 44 14.48 -10.72 6.98
C ASN A 44 15.26 -11.48 8.04
N CYS A 45 14.90 -11.28 9.33
CA CYS A 45 15.50 -11.93 10.50
C CYS A 45 17.00 -11.66 10.67
N ASP A 46 17.49 -10.48 10.32
CA ASP A 46 18.89 -10.12 10.49
C ASP A 46 19.18 -9.44 11.84
N GLY A 47 18.17 -9.22 12.66
CA GLY A 47 18.22 -8.60 13.99
C GLY A 47 18.16 -7.07 13.93
N SER A 48 17.81 -6.50 12.79
CA SER A 48 17.66 -5.05 12.61
C SER A 48 16.35 -4.74 11.90
N ILE A 49 15.60 -3.76 12.38
CA ILE A 49 14.43 -3.24 11.66
C ILE A 49 14.87 -2.00 10.89
N ASP A 50 14.97 -2.12 9.56
CA ASP A 50 15.46 -1.05 8.71
C ASP A 50 14.78 -1.00 7.32
N VAL A 51 15.32 -0.18 6.41
CA VAL A 51 14.77 -0.02 5.07
C VAL A 51 14.79 -1.30 4.23
N VAL A 52 15.61 -2.29 4.58
CA VAL A 52 15.66 -3.57 3.85
C VAL A 52 14.38 -4.35 4.11
N ASP A 53 13.83 -4.28 5.32
CA ASP A 53 12.55 -4.90 5.66
C ASP A 53 11.40 -4.23 4.90
N VAL A 54 11.42 -2.90 4.80
CA VAL A 54 10.45 -2.16 3.97
C VAL A 54 10.46 -2.67 2.53
N VAL A 55 11.64 -2.85 1.94
CA VAL A 55 11.77 -3.37 0.57
C VAL A 55 11.27 -4.81 0.47
N ASN A 56 11.55 -5.65 1.46
CA ASN A 56 11.09 -7.04 1.50
C ASN A 56 9.56 -7.12 1.61
N MET A 57 8.94 -6.29 2.46
CA MET A 57 7.47 -6.20 2.56
C MET A 57 6.83 -5.74 1.25
N VAL A 58 7.36 -4.68 0.62
CA VAL A 58 6.88 -4.20 -0.69
C VAL A 58 6.99 -5.31 -1.75
N ASN A 59 8.11 -6.04 -1.79
CA ASN A 59 8.27 -7.16 -2.71
C ASN A 59 7.28 -8.29 -2.43
N ALA A 60 6.99 -8.61 -1.18
CA ALA A 60 6.00 -9.63 -0.81
C ALA A 60 4.61 -9.22 -1.28
N ILE A 61 4.16 -8.00 -0.99
CA ILE A 61 2.87 -7.45 -1.44
C ILE A 61 2.71 -7.56 -2.96
N ILE A 62 3.68 -7.06 -3.72
CA ILE A 62 3.64 -7.06 -5.20
C ILE A 62 3.60 -8.48 -5.78
N ASN A 63 4.20 -9.45 -5.09
CA ASN A 63 4.19 -10.84 -5.52
C ASN A 63 2.97 -11.63 -5.00
N GLY A 64 2.17 -11.04 -4.10
CA GLY A 64 1.04 -11.70 -3.45
C GLY A 64 1.52 -12.84 -2.54
N ASN A 65 2.64 -12.64 -1.86
CA ASN A 65 3.20 -13.59 -0.91
C ASN A 65 2.91 -13.11 0.51
N ASP A 66 2.62 -14.03 1.39
CA ASP A 66 2.66 -13.77 2.83
C ASP A 66 4.12 -13.62 3.28
N LEU A 67 4.33 -12.83 4.31
CA LEU A 67 5.64 -12.60 4.90
C LEU A 67 5.52 -12.61 6.42
N ASP A 68 6.25 -13.50 7.05
CA ASP A 68 6.23 -13.67 8.49
C ASP A 68 6.70 -12.40 9.19
N GLY A 69 5.99 -11.96 10.23
CA GLY A 69 6.27 -10.69 10.91
C GLY A 69 5.92 -9.43 10.10
N GLY A 70 5.30 -9.59 8.92
CA GLY A 70 4.94 -8.47 8.03
C GLY A 70 3.59 -7.82 8.35
N ASP A 71 2.63 -8.56 8.91
CA ASP A 71 1.34 -8.02 9.39
C ASP A 71 1.57 -7.29 10.73
N ILE A 72 1.92 -6.02 10.65
CA ILE A 72 2.32 -5.22 11.82
C ILE A 72 1.10 -4.70 12.56
N ASN A 73 0.00 -4.41 11.85
CA ASN A 73 -1.23 -3.92 12.45
C ASN A 73 -2.10 -5.05 13.03
N GLY A 74 -1.83 -6.32 12.67
CA GLY A 74 -2.54 -7.50 13.17
C GLY A 74 -3.94 -7.67 12.59
N ASP A 75 -4.22 -7.13 11.40
CA ASP A 75 -5.53 -7.24 10.74
C ASP A 75 -5.69 -8.52 9.90
N GLY A 76 -4.62 -9.28 9.71
CA GLY A 76 -4.56 -10.53 8.97
C GLY A 76 -4.22 -10.37 7.49
N SER A 77 -3.81 -9.19 7.07
CA SER A 77 -3.41 -8.88 5.69
C SER A 77 -2.03 -8.24 5.68
N LEU A 78 -1.20 -8.59 4.72
CA LEU A 78 0.03 -7.85 4.46
C LEU A 78 -0.23 -6.85 3.34
N ASP A 79 -0.28 -5.56 3.69
CA ASP A 79 -0.52 -4.48 2.72
C ASP A 79 0.32 -3.22 3.01
N VAL A 80 0.03 -2.13 2.27
CA VAL A 80 0.80 -0.89 2.40
C VAL A 80 0.63 -0.22 3.75
N VAL A 81 -0.42 -0.51 4.51
CA VAL A 81 -0.61 0.03 5.87
C VAL A 81 0.49 -0.46 6.80
N ASP A 82 0.84 -1.77 6.72
CA ASP A 82 1.94 -2.35 7.50
C ASP A 82 3.28 -1.73 7.13
N VAL A 83 3.50 -1.54 5.83
CA VAL A 83 4.73 -0.88 5.34
C VAL A 83 4.85 0.53 5.91
N VAL A 84 3.76 1.28 5.97
CA VAL A 84 3.74 2.64 6.54
C VAL A 84 4.02 2.60 8.04
N LEU A 85 3.44 1.65 8.77
CA LEU A 85 3.72 1.46 10.20
C LEU A 85 5.21 1.14 10.43
N LEU A 86 5.80 0.28 9.61
CA LEU A 86 7.23 -0.03 9.69
C LEU A 86 8.09 1.20 9.41
N VAL A 87 7.79 1.95 8.35
CA VAL A 87 8.49 3.20 8.03
C VAL A 87 8.39 4.18 9.21
N ASN A 88 7.21 4.29 9.83
CA ASN A 88 7.00 5.14 11.00
C ASN A 88 7.87 4.74 12.17
N TYR A 89 8.01 3.44 12.42
CA TYR A 89 8.89 2.91 13.45
C TYR A 89 10.36 3.25 13.17
N ILE A 90 10.84 3.02 11.95
CA ILE A 90 12.23 3.27 11.54
C ILE A 90 12.60 4.76 11.65
N ILE A 91 11.70 5.68 11.30
CA ILE A 91 11.98 7.11 11.32
C ILE A 91 11.86 7.70 12.75
N ASP A 92 11.46 6.88 13.74
CA ASP A 92 11.36 7.26 15.18
C ASP A 92 10.54 8.55 15.40
N GLY A 93 9.38 8.63 14.75
CA GLY A 93 8.44 9.74 14.93
C GLY A 93 9.00 11.13 14.56
N GLY A 94 9.96 11.19 13.64
CA GLY A 94 10.54 12.46 13.15
C GLY A 94 9.45 13.48 12.81
N ALA A 95 9.75 14.77 12.92
CA ALA A 95 8.79 15.84 12.63
C ALA A 95 8.27 15.72 11.20
N ARG A 96 7.04 15.24 11.05
CA ARG A 96 6.33 15.08 9.77
C ARG A 96 5.37 16.24 9.56
N ALA A 97 4.95 16.41 8.31
CA ALA A 97 3.73 17.13 8.02
C ALA A 97 2.56 16.44 8.77
N MET A 98 1.49 17.18 9.05
CA MET A 98 0.26 16.57 9.58
C MET A 98 -0.21 15.49 8.59
N ASP A 99 -0.72 14.40 9.13
CA ASP A 99 -1.33 13.35 8.33
C ASP A 99 -2.50 13.89 7.51
N ALA A 100 -2.69 13.35 6.32
CA ALA A 100 -3.84 13.66 5.51
C ALA A 100 -5.08 12.97 6.05
N ASP A 101 -6.18 13.70 6.19
CA ASP A 101 -7.48 13.11 6.54
C ASP A 101 -8.12 12.41 5.31
N SER A 102 -7.82 12.87 4.11
CA SER A 102 -8.31 12.31 2.86
C SER A 102 -7.39 12.65 1.69
N ALA A 103 -7.51 11.87 0.63
CA ALA A 103 -6.83 12.14 -0.63
C ALA A 103 -7.83 12.30 -1.79
N THR A 104 -7.42 13.03 -2.82
CA THR A 104 -8.15 13.15 -4.08
C THR A 104 -7.33 12.52 -5.21
N MET A 105 -7.88 11.47 -5.80
CA MET A 105 -7.29 10.82 -6.96
C MET A 105 -7.82 11.43 -8.26
N THR A 106 -6.91 11.79 -9.14
CA THR A 106 -7.22 12.31 -10.48
C THR A 106 -6.54 11.45 -11.53
N ILE A 107 -7.30 10.98 -12.51
CA ILE A 107 -6.79 10.27 -13.69
C ILE A 107 -7.01 11.17 -14.91
N ALA A 108 -5.92 11.58 -15.56
CA ALA A 108 -5.95 12.38 -16.78
C ALA A 108 -4.76 12.03 -17.68
N ASP A 109 -4.96 12.01 -19.00
CA ASP A 109 -3.91 11.77 -19.99
C ASP A 109 -3.05 10.52 -19.70
N ASN A 110 -3.69 9.42 -19.25
CA ASN A 110 -3.06 8.18 -18.81
C ASN A 110 -2.06 8.38 -17.64
N SER A 111 -2.22 9.41 -16.86
CA SER A 111 -1.48 9.64 -15.61
C SER A 111 -2.40 9.56 -14.40
N LEU A 112 -1.87 9.09 -13.29
CA LEU A 112 -2.55 9.10 -12.00
C LEU A 112 -1.82 10.05 -11.05
N ARG A 113 -2.62 10.96 -10.48
CA ARG A 113 -2.18 11.91 -9.47
C ARG A 113 -2.99 11.74 -8.20
N LEU A 114 -2.33 11.96 -7.08
CA LEU A 114 -2.90 11.92 -5.76
C LEU A 114 -2.60 13.24 -5.07
N SER A 115 -3.63 13.99 -4.74
CA SER A 115 -3.51 15.25 -3.99
C SER A 115 -4.12 15.07 -2.61
N ALA A 116 -3.41 15.48 -1.57
CA ALA A 116 -3.86 15.42 -0.19
C ALA A 116 -3.49 16.70 0.57
N ASP A 117 -4.16 16.95 1.66
CA ASP A 117 -3.90 18.11 2.53
C ASP A 117 -2.84 17.86 3.60
N GLY A 118 -2.22 16.67 3.58
CA GLY A 118 -1.22 16.24 4.55
C GLY A 118 -0.35 15.11 4.04
N TYR A 119 0.28 14.42 4.98
CA TYR A 119 1.20 13.33 4.72
C TYR A 119 0.47 12.06 4.24
N ILE A 120 0.95 11.50 3.14
CA ILE A 120 0.63 10.15 2.66
C ILE A 120 1.87 9.29 2.85
N GLY A 121 1.72 8.20 3.62
CA GLY A 121 2.78 7.24 3.89
C GLY A 121 2.90 6.17 2.82
N GLY A 122 1.77 5.75 2.23
CA GLY A 122 1.78 4.66 1.26
C GLY A 122 0.59 4.65 0.32
N VAL A 123 0.83 4.10 -0.85
CA VAL A 123 -0.14 3.92 -1.93
C VAL A 123 0.02 2.50 -2.48
N GLN A 124 -1.04 1.71 -2.43
CA GLN A 124 -1.12 0.40 -3.08
C GLN A 124 -2.29 0.43 -4.05
N MET A 125 -2.09 -0.07 -5.27
CA MET A 125 -3.14 -0.11 -6.27
C MET A 125 -3.06 -1.37 -7.12
N THR A 126 -4.23 -1.88 -7.48
CA THR A 126 -4.39 -2.88 -8.54
C THR A 126 -5.06 -2.23 -9.75
N LEU A 127 -4.40 -2.29 -10.88
CA LEU A 127 -4.88 -1.74 -12.15
C LEU A 127 -5.33 -2.84 -13.09
N SER A 128 -6.39 -2.61 -13.86
CA SER A 128 -6.79 -3.41 -15.03
C SER A 128 -6.52 -2.62 -16.31
N HIS A 129 -5.99 -3.29 -17.34
CA HIS A 129 -5.56 -2.63 -18.58
C HIS A 129 -5.52 -3.59 -19.76
N GLY A 130 -5.26 -3.07 -20.97
CA GLY A 130 -5.04 -3.86 -22.17
C GLY A 130 -3.66 -4.53 -22.21
N ASN A 131 -3.45 -5.37 -23.23
CA ASN A 131 -2.14 -5.98 -23.48
C ASN A 131 -1.10 -4.92 -23.89
N GLY A 132 0.15 -5.11 -23.48
CA GLY A 132 1.24 -4.17 -23.79
C GLY A 132 1.21 -2.91 -22.94
N PHE A 133 0.60 -2.98 -21.75
CA PHE A 133 0.62 -1.90 -20.77
C PHE A 133 2.02 -1.73 -20.20
N GLU A 134 2.47 -0.49 -20.18
CA GLU A 134 3.71 -0.06 -19.53
C GLU A 134 3.41 1.17 -18.69
N LEU A 135 3.94 1.23 -17.49
CA LEU A 135 3.86 2.40 -16.64
C LEU A 135 5.24 2.84 -16.17
N ASN A 136 5.34 4.13 -15.85
CA ASN A 136 6.51 4.71 -15.22
C ASN A 136 6.06 5.29 -13.88
N LEU A 137 6.51 4.68 -12.79
CA LEU A 137 6.28 5.17 -11.44
C LEU A 137 7.07 6.46 -11.20
N THR A 138 6.63 7.25 -10.24
CA THR A 138 7.42 8.36 -9.71
C THR A 138 8.76 7.87 -9.18
N ASN A 139 9.81 8.66 -9.38
CA ASN A 139 11.13 8.43 -8.77
C ASN A 139 11.29 9.17 -7.43
N ASN A 140 10.29 9.98 -7.06
CA ASN A 140 10.29 10.79 -5.85
C ASN A 140 9.44 10.09 -4.77
N ALA A 141 9.95 8.95 -4.30
CA ALA A 141 9.38 8.15 -3.23
C ALA A 141 10.50 7.37 -2.52
N MET A 142 10.27 6.93 -1.29
CA MET A 142 11.23 6.09 -0.57
C MET A 142 11.41 4.74 -1.28
N VAL A 143 10.31 4.10 -1.65
CA VAL A 143 10.26 2.87 -2.46
C VAL A 143 9.12 2.98 -3.45
N SER A 144 9.34 2.57 -4.69
CA SER A 144 8.29 2.47 -5.70
C SER A 144 8.52 1.24 -6.58
N GLU A 145 7.57 0.32 -6.57
CA GLU A 145 7.68 -0.95 -7.29
C GLU A 145 6.34 -1.33 -7.92
N TYR A 146 6.38 -2.09 -9.00
CA TYR A 146 5.19 -2.66 -9.60
C TYR A 146 5.46 -4.00 -10.29
N LYS A 147 4.40 -4.78 -10.47
CA LYS A 147 4.42 -6.03 -11.23
C LYS A 147 3.20 -6.15 -12.10
N THR A 148 3.44 -6.37 -13.39
CA THR A 148 2.38 -6.67 -14.36
C THR A 148 2.25 -8.17 -14.59
N THR A 149 1.03 -8.68 -14.48
CA THR A 149 0.69 -10.07 -14.77
C THR A 149 -0.51 -10.09 -15.72
N GLY A 150 -0.26 -10.38 -17.00
CA GLY A 150 -1.31 -10.35 -18.03
C GLY A 150 -1.88 -8.95 -18.24
N THR A 151 -3.14 -8.76 -17.90
CA THR A 151 -3.87 -7.48 -17.99
C THR A 151 -4.09 -6.81 -16.63
N SER A 152 -3.36 -7.22 -15.62
CA SER A 152 -3.41 -6.66 -14.27
C SER A 152 -2.02 -6.19 -13.86
N THR A 153 -1.94 -5.04 -13.21
CA THR A 153 -0.71 -4.50 -12.61
C THR A 153 -0.99 -4.14 -11.16
N MET A 154 -0.19 -4.68 -10.25
CA MET A 154 -0.11 -4.23 -8.86
C MET A 154 1.07 -3.28 -8.72
N LEU A 155 0.89 -2.19 -8.00
CA LEU A 155 1.93 -1.23 -7.67
C LEU A 155 1.87 -0.84 -6.20
N VAL A 156 3.04 -0.53 -5.65
CA VAL A 156 3.21 0.04 -4.31
C VAL A 156 4.16 1.22 -4.39
N VAL A 157 3.79 2.34 -3.78
CA VAL A 157 4.63 3.55 -3.65
C VAL A 157 4.65 3.95 -2.18
N VAL A 158 5.82 4.00 -1.58
CA VAL A 158 6.02 4.30 -0.16
C VAL A 158 6.59 5.71 -0.04
N VAL A 159 5.97 6.54 0.79
CA VAL A 159 6.34 7.95 1.02
C VAL A 159 6.49 8.71 -0.31
N PRO A 160 5.42 8.86 -1.09
CA PRO A 160 5.47 9.70 -2.30
C PRO A 160 5.74 11.16 -1.92
N GLU A 161 6.72 11.78 -2.57
CA GLU A 161 7.10 13.18 -2.33
C GLU A 161 6.41 14.16 -3.30
N GLU A 162 5.66 13.65 -4.28
CA GLU A 162 4.94 14.44 -5.27
C GLU A 162 3.55 13.84 -5.57
N GLU A 163 2.66 14.67 -6.12
CA GLU A 163 1.30 14.23 -6.47
C GLU A 163 1.26 13.21 -7.60
N LEU A 164 2.22 13.22 -8.52
CA LEU A 164 2.26 12.28 -9.63
C LEU A 164 2.73 10.91 -9.14
N ILE A 165 1.84 9.94 -9.17
CA ILE A 165 2.16 8.56 -8.78
C ILE A 165 2.75 7.79 -9.96
N PHE A 166 2.10 7.86 -11.14
CA PHE A 166 2.65 7.25 -12.34
C PHE A 166 2.07 7.85 -13.63
N THR A 167 2.74 7.54 -14.74
CA THR A 167 2.23 7.74 -16.09
C THR A 167 2.20 6.40 -16.84
N ALA A 168 1.25 6.19 -17.74
CA ALA A 168 1.12 4.97 -18.53
C ALA A 168 1.08 5.25 -20.03
N ASN A 169 1.39 4.23 -20.83
CA ASN A 169 1.34 4.31 -22.29
C ASN A 169 -0.07 4.19 -22.87
N GLN A 170 -1.04 3.72 -22.09
CA GLN A 170 -2.43 3.55 -22.50
C GLN A 170 -3.38 3.69 -21.30
N SER A 171 -4.69 3.68 -21.58
CA SER A 171 -5.74 3.76 -20.55
C SER A 171 -5.75 2.54 -19.63
N PHE A 172 -6.12 2.76 -18.39
CA PHE A 172 -6.25 1.78 -17.33
C PHE A 172 -7.47 2.10 -16.46
N GLU A 173 -7.85 1.14 -15.64
CA GLU A 173 -8.87 1.27 -14.61
C GLU A 173 -8.28 0.86 -13.27
N VAL A 174 -8.54 1.63 -12.22
CA VAL A 174 -8.17 1.26 -10.84
C VAL A 174 -9.24 0.31 -10.32
N VAL A 175 -8.85 -0.93 -10.02
CA VAL A 175 -9.74 -2.00 -9.55
C VAL A 175 -9.80 -2.04 -8.04
N ASP A 176 -8.65 -1.81 -7.41
CA ASP A 176 -8.48 -1.82 -5.97
C ASP A 176 -7.43 -0.80 -5.56
N MET A 177 -7.57 -0.21 -4.37
CA MET A 177 -6.70 0.85 -3.91
C MET A 177 -6.72 0.96 -2.39
N ILE A 178 -5.53 1.04 -1.79
CA ILE A 178 -5.30 1.40 -0.39
C ILE A 178 -4.38 2.60 -0.37
N ILE A 179 -4.78 3.66 0.33
CA ILE A 179 -3.93 4.81 0.60
C ILE A 179 -3.86 4.98 2.11
N ALA A 180 -2.64 5.07 2.64
CA ALA A 180 -2.40 5.11 4.07
C ALA A 180 -1.58 6.34 4.47
N ASN A 181 -1.91 6.89 5.62
CA ASN A 181 -1.11 7.84 6.40
C ASN A 181 -0.42 7.12 7.57
N SER A 182 0.10 7.85 8.56
CA SER A 182 0.77 7.25 9.71
C SER A 182 -0.17 6.57 10.72
N GLU A 183 -1.47 6.78 10.61
CA GLU A 183 -2.49 6.24 11.51
C GLU A 183 -3.25 5.04 10.90
N GLY A 184 -3.21 4.89 9.56
CA GLY A 184 -3.89 3.82 8.83
C GLY A 184 -4.40 4.24 7.46
N GLU A 185 -5.40 3.50 6.94
CA GLU A 185 -6.04 3.80 5.67
C GLU A 185 -6.87 5.09 5.74
N ILE A 186 -6.82 5.89 4.65
CA ILE A 186 -7.56 7.13 4.52
C ILE A 186 -8.58 7.09 3.37
N GLU A 187 -9.62 7.92 3.46
CA GLU A 187 -10.63 8.02 2.42
C GLU A 187 -10.06 8.66 1.14
N VAL A 188 -10.43 8.08 -0.01
CA VAL A 188 -10.03 8.58 -1.33
C VAL A 188 -11.23 9.05 -2.13
N ASN A 189 -11.22 10.32 -2.50
CA ASN A 189 -12.17 10.90 -3.43
C ASN A 189 -11.64 10.74 -4.85
N THR A 190 -12.43 10.10 -5.73
CA THR A 190 -12.07 9.99 -7.15
C THR A 190 -12.70 11.11 -7.95
N VAL A 191 -11.89 11.92 -8.59
CA VAL A 191 -12.34 12.93 -9.54
C VAL A 191 -12.00 12.46 -10.95
N SER A 192 -12.99 11.97 -11.66
CA SER A 192 -12.85 11.62 -13.08
C SER A 192 -13.07 12.85 -13.92
N GLU A 193 -12.13 13.14 -14.79
CA GLU A 193 -12.11 14.15 -15.87
C GLU A 193 -13.01 15.40 -15.75
N PHE A 194 -12.59 16.50 -16.40
CA PHE A 194 -13.44 17.67 -16.62
C PHE A 194 -14.77 17.24 -17.23
N GLY A 195 -15.83 17.31 -16.46
CA GLY A 195 -17.16 16.97 -16.88
C GLY A 195 -18.10 18.17 -16.76
N ILE A 196 -18.90 18.39 -17.79
CA ILE A 196 -20.04 19.30 -17.73
C ILE A 196 -21.30 18.47 -17.84
N THR A 197 -22.15 18.52 -16.82
CA THR A 197 -23.47 17.87 -16.92
C THR A 197 -24.35 18.66 -17.85
N THR A 198 -25.31 17.97 -18.48
CA THR A 198 -26.36 18.62 -19.27
C THR A 198 -27.14 19.60 -18.39
N ALA A 199 -27.36 20.78 -18.93
CA ALA A 199 -28.17 21.79 -18.25
C ALA A 199 -29.59 21.27 -17.94
N TYR A 200 -30.02 21.39 -16.68
CA TYR A 200 -31.38 21.01 -16.28
C TYR A 200 -32.02 22.13 -15.43
N PRO A 201 -33.28 22.50 -15.70
CA PRO A 201 -34.12 22.10 -16.80
C PRO A 201 -33.67 22.69 -18.16
N ASN A 202 -33.93 21.97 -19.25
CA ASN A 202 -33.65 22.43 -20.60
C ASN A 202 -34.84 22.06 -21.50
N PRO A 203 -35.66 23.06 -22.04
CA PRO A 203 -35.42 24.49 -21.95
C PRO A 203 -35.58 25.07 -20.53
N PHE A 204 -34.80 26.11 -20.23
CA PHE A 204 -34.79 26.75 -18.92
C PHE A 204 -35.90 27.81 -18.76
N ASN A 205 -36.41 27.99 -17.52
CA ASN A 205 -37.34 29.05 -17.17
C ASN A 205 -37.38 29.26 -15.64
N PRO A 206 -36.90 30.33 -15.09
CA PRO A 206 -35.98 31.33 -15.62
C PRO A 206 -34.51 31.01 -15.48
N SER A 207 -34.17 29.86 -14.87
CA SER A 207 -32.80 29.43 -14.61
C SER A 207 -32.59 27.94 -14.92
N THR A 208 -31.36 27.57 -15.20
CA THR A 208 -30.90 26.19 -15.34
C THR A 208 -29.64 25.97 -14.48
N THR A 209 -29.42 24.76 -14.08
CA THR A 209 -28.21 24.35 -13.34
C THR A 209 -27.33 23.54 -14.26
N VAL A 210 -26.03 23.83 -14.24
CA VAL A 210 -24.98 23.06 -14.89
C VAL A 210 -23.99 22.72 -13.81
N SER A 211 -23.70 21.43 -13.60
CA SER A 211 -22.64 21.01 -12.67
C SER A 211 -21.35 20.84 -13.45
N LEU A 212 -20.29 21.43 -12.92
CA LEU A 212 -18.93 21.29 -13.42
C LEU A 212 -18.17 20.35 -12.49
N ASN A 213 -17.58 19.33 -13.07
CA ASN A 213 -16.61 18.50 -12.36
C ASN A 213 -15.20 18.99 -12.73
N VAL A 214 -14.44 19.44 -11.73
CA VAL A 214 -13.11 20.04 -11.91
C VAL A 214 -12.10 19.15 -11.18
N PRO A 215 -11.24 18.44 -11.92
CA PRO A 215 -10.32 17.42 -11.33
C PRO A 215 -9.24 17.99 -10.41
N SER A 216 -8.93 19.25 -10.48
CA SER A 216 -7.92 19.92 -9.64
C SER A 216 -8.31 21.37 -9.38
N ALA A 217 -7.70 21.99 -8.36
CA ALA A 217 -7.88 23.43 -8.14
C ALA A 217 -7.28 24.21 -9.31
N ASP A 218 -8.11 24.62 -10.24
CA ASP A 218 -7.72 25.37 -11.43
C ASP A 218 -8.72 26.51 -11.73
N PHE A 219 -8.30 27.43 -12.58
CA PHE A 219 -9.10 28.57 -12.95
C PHE A 219 -10.11 28.18 -14.03
N VAL A 220 -11.38 28.05 -13.65
CA VAL A 220 -12.45 27.72 -14.59
C VAL A 220 -13.13 28.99 -15.08
N SER A 221 -13.16 29.22 -16.39
CA SER A 221 -13.90 30.30 -17.04
C SER A 221 -15.06 29.72 -17.84
N VAL A 222 -16.27 30.06 -17.41
CA VAL A 222 -17.51 29.74 -18.17
C VAL A 222 -17.86 30.94 -19.01
N LYS A 223 -17.97 30.74 -20.34
CA LYS A 223 -18.35 31.77 -21.33
C LYS A 223 -19.66 31.41 -22.00
#